data_bcae5f9c5fc2813c6a58908f88e12fd8
#
_entry.id   bcae5f9c5fc2813c6a58908f88e12fd8
#
_cell.length_a   1.000
_cell.length_b   1.000
_cell.length_c   1.000
_cell.angle_alpha   90.00
_cell.angle_beta   90.00
_cell.angle_gamma   90.00
#
_symmetry.space_group_name_H-M   'P 1'
#
loop_
_entity.id
_entity.type
_entity.pdbx_description
1 polymer ?
#
loop_
_entity_poly.entity_id
_entity_poly.type
_entity_poly.pdbx_seq_one_letter_code
_entity_poly.pdbx_strand_id
1 'polypeptide(L)'
;MMKIRLDFCDFWPGFPKTNNFFYHLLRERFDVEICDSPDFLIFADPGQHLHRVHNCVKIYVAQEVFKPDFRCYDYAFTCHDLEDSRNLRMPYYVMTRDDKDLIRGEENLAEIMARKTRFCSFVVTNAKKRKTHKRIEFFHRLCQYKQVDSGGLALNNIGRVIPRELKYKLDFIRPCKFNIAFENNSVPGYTTEKIVDAMMARTVPIYWGNPRIAEEFNPKSFLNYHDFPNEEALIEKIIELDRDDAKYLEYLRQPYFHNNQPNEFYSHKRLLDQFEKIFTTPITPVSARRYPLQAGRWIPALKNRLTTPF
;
A
#
# COMPACT_ATOMS: atom_id res chain seq x y z
N MET A 1 15.19 -3.21 -27.92
CA MET A 1 14.14 -3.50 -26.91
C MET A 1 12.84 -3.79 -27.61
N MET A 2 12.02 -4.69 -27.09
CA MET A 2 10.68 -4.95 -27.64
C MET A 2 9.81 -3.72 -27.42
N LYS A 3 9.11 -3.28 -28.49
CA LYS A 3 8.21 -2.13 -28.42
C LYS A 3 6.87 -2.57 -27.85
N ILE A 4 6.37 -1.83 -26.84
CA ILE A 4 5.12 -2.10 -26.12
C ILE A 4 4.22 -0.87 -26.23
N ARG A 5 3.03 -1.04 -26.84
CA ARG A 5 1.99 -0.02 -26.89
C ARG A 5 1.10 -0.18 -25.67
N LEU A 6 1.18 0.79 -24.75
CA LEU A 6 0.58 0.73 -23.40
C LEU A 6 -0.31 1.94 -23.14
N ASP A 7 -1.31 1.77 -22.30
CA ASP A 7 -2.01 2.89 -21.65
C ASP A 7 -2.37 2.56 -20.19
N PHE A 8 -2.78 3.59 -19.45
CA PHE A 8 -3.21 3.52 -18.05
C PHE A 8 -4.61 4.12 -17.90
N CYS A 9 -5.49 3.46 -17.15
CA CYS A 9 -6.79 4.03 -16.81
C CYS A 9 -7.26 3.59 -15.42
N ASP A 10 -8.36 4.19 -14.95
CA ASP A 10 -9.02 3.83 -13.69
C ASP A 10 -8.15 4.00 -12.42
N PHE A 11 -7.05 4.73 -12.51
CA PHE A 11 -6.31 5.25 -11.36
C PHE A 11 -6.99 6.51 -10.81
N TRP A 12 -6.33 7.24 -9.94
CA TRP A 12 -6.86 8.52 -9.43
C TRP A 12 -6.86 9.62 -10.51
N PRO A 13 -7.70 10.66 -10.37
CA PRO A 13 -7.68 11.78 -11.31
C PRO A 13 -6.31 12.43 -11.41
N GLY A 14 -5.84 12.68 -12.66
CA GLY A 14 -4.53 13.25 -12.91
C GLY A 14 -3.35 12.28 -12.77
N PHE A 15 -3.60 10.97 -12.80
CA PHE A 15 -2.55 9.96 -12.79
C PHE A 15 -1.53 10.19 -13.93
N PRO A 16 -0.24 10.35 -13.63
CA PRO A 16 0.78 10.66 -14.63
C PRO A 16 1.17 9.40 -15.40
N LYS A 17 0.73 9.26 -16.66
CA LYS A 17 0.97 8.06 -17.48
C LYS A 17 2.44 7.80 -17.78
N THR A 18 3.29 8.84 -17.81
CA THR A 18 4.72 8.74 -18.13
C THR A 18 5.63 8.98 -16.91
N ASN A 19 5.06 9.16 -15.72
CA ASN A 19 5.80 9.34 -14.48
C ASN A 19 5.14 8.57 -13.35
N ASN A 20 5.22 7.24 -13.42
CA ASN A 20 4.70 6.33 -12.41
C ASN A 20 5.57 5.08 -12.31
N PHE A 21 5.37 4.29 -11.26
CA PHE A 21 6.13 3.08 -10.97
C PHE A 21 6.20 2.12 -12.17
N PHE A 22 5.07 1.79 -12.79
CA PHE A 22 5.04 0.81 -13.88
C PHE A 22 5.73 1.34 -15.14
N TYR A 23 5.54 2.61 -15.47
CA TYR A 23 6.20 3.21 -16.63
C TYR A 23 7.73 3.17 -16.48
N HIS A 24 8.25 3.55 -15.31
CA HIS A 24 9.69 3.53 -15.05
C HIS A 24 10.24 2.10 -15.02
N LEU A 25 9.57 1.17 -14.32
CA LEU A 25 9.94 -0.24 -14.27
C LEU A 25 10.01 -0.87 -15.67
N LEU A 26 8.96 -0.68 -16.48
CA LEU A 26 8.89 -1.30 -17.81
C LEU A 26 9.96 -0.77 -18.75
N ARG A 27 10.32 0.50 -18.64
CA ARG A 27 11.41 1.09 -19.44
C ARG A 27 12.80 0.55 -19.15
N GLU A 28 12.99 -0.17 -18.08
CA GLU A 28 14.26 -0.88 -17.83
C GLU A 28 14.51 -2.01 -18.85
N ARG A 29 13.44 -2.58 -19.45
CA ARG A 29 13.54 -3.75 -20.33
C ARG A 29 12.87 -3.55 -21.69
N PHE A 30 11.89 -2.65 -21.81
CA PHE A 30 11.04 -2.47 -22.99
C PHE A 30 11.09 -1.04 -23.52
N ASP A 31 10.79 -0.89 -24.82
CA ASP A 31 10.49 0.41 -25.45
C ASP A 31 9.00 0.71 -25.31
N VAL A 32 8.64 1.53 -24.32
CA VAL A 32 7.24 1.79 -23.93
C VAL A 32 6.71 3.02 -24.64
N GLU A 33 5.67 2.83 -25.46
CA GLU A 33 4.88 3.88 -26.10
C GLU A 33 3.50 4.03 -25.43
N ILE A 34 3.21 5.19 -24.88
CA ILE A 34 1.86 5.52 -24.37
C ILE A 34 1.00 6.00 -25.55
N CYS A 35 -0.14 5.34 -25.78
CA CYS A 35 -1.02 5.67 -26.91
C CYS A 35 -2.50 5.35 -26.63
N ASP A 36 -3.40 6.00 -27.37
CA ASP A 36 -4.86 5.85 -27.19
C ASP A 36 -5.42 4.50 -27.72
N SER A 37 -4.65 3.78 -28.55
CA SER A 37 -4.99 2.45 -29.05
C SER A 37 -3.94 1.43 -28.61
N PRO A 38 -3.89 1.10 -27.30
CA PRO A 38 -2.87 0.26 -26.72
C PRO A 38 -3.12 -1.23 -27.03
N ASP A 39 -2.02 -2.01 -27.04
CA ASP A 39 -2.10 -3.48 -27.04
C ASP A 39 -2.27 -4.01 -25.61
N PHE A 40 -1.80 -3.25 -24.62
CA PHE A 40 -1.86 -3.57 -23.19
C PHE A 40 -2.38 -2.38 -22.38
N LEU A 41 -3.27 -2.65 -21.43
CA LEU A 41 -3.85 -1.64 -20.55
C LEU A 41 -3.63 -2.01 -19.11
N ILE A 42 -2.90 -1.17 -18.37
CA ILE A 42 -2.78 -1.30 -16.91
C ILE A 42 -3.86 -0.44 -16.25
N PHE A 43 -4.67 -1.03 -15.38
CA PHE A 43 -5.75 -0.32 -14.72
C PHE A 43 -5.86 -0.69 -13.22
N ALA A 44 -6.43 0.20 -12.43
CA ALA A 44 -6.61 0.02 -11.00
C ALA A 44 -8.09 0.06 -10.59
N ASP A 45 -8.36 -0.16 -9.32
CA ASP A 45 -9.69 -0.15 -8.70
C ASP A 45 -9.67 0.71 -7.42
N PRO A 46 -10.70 1.51 -7.13
CA PRO A 46 -11.99 1.65 -7.83
C PRO A 46 -11.99 2.81 -8.84
N GLY A 47 -11.85 2.49 -10.12
CA GLY A 47 -11.87 3.49 -11.17
C GLY A 47 -13.27 3.77 -11.73
N GLN A 48 -13.30 4.48 -12.84
CA GLN A 48 -14.54 4.80 -13.60
C GLN A 48 -14.96 3.65 -14.53
N HIS A 49 -14.30 2.50 -14.46
CA HIS A 49 -14.50 1.34 -15.34
C HIS A 49 -14.18 1.62 -16.82
N LEU A 50 -13.28 2.56 -17.08
CA LEU A 50 -12.83 2.91 -18.43
C LEU A 50 -12.13 1.74 -19.12
N HIS A 51 -11.49 0.85 -18.37
CA HIS A 51 -10.89 -0.37 -18.89
C HIS A 51 -11.85 -1.20 -19.76
N ARG A 52 -13.17 -1.06 -19.58
CA ARG A 52 -14.19 -1.86 -20.27
C ARG A 52 -14.38 -1.47 -21.74
N VAL A 53 -13.99 -0.25 -22.14
CA VAL A 53 -14.13 0.22 -23.52
C VAL A 53 -12.92 -0.13 -24.40
N HIS A 54 -11.82 -0.58 -23.80
CA HIS A 54 -10.61 -0.97 -24.51
C HIS A 54 -10.66 -2.44 -24.93
N ASN A 55 -10.36 -2.70 -26.21
CA ASN A 55 -10.28 -4.05 -26.76
C ASN A 55 -8.81 -4.49 -26.88
N CYS A 56 -8.14 -4.64 -25.72
CA CYS A 56 -6.74 -5.01 -25.61
C CYS A 56 -6.53 -5.90 -24.38
N VAL A 57 -5.31 -6.41 -24.18
CA VAL A 57 -4.95 -7.18 -22.99
C VAL A 57 -5.03 -6.29 -21.75
N LYS A 58 -5.80 -6.69 -20.77
CA LYS A 58 -6.06 -5.94 -19.52
C LYS A 58 -5.29 -6.51 -18.35
N ILE A 59 -4.56 -5.65 -17.68
CA ILE A 59 -3.71 -5.96 -16.53
C ILE A 59 -4.25 -5.19 -15.32
N TYR A 60 -4.90 -5.88 -14.41
CA TYR A 60 -5.47 -5.31 -13.19
C TYR A 60 -4.39 -5.12 -12.12
N VAL A 61 -4.39 -3.97 -11.46
CA VAL A 61 -3.53 -3.68 -10.30
C VAL A 61 -4.40 -3.39 -9.09
N ALA A 62 -4.41 -4.31 -8.13
CA ALA A 62 -5.19 -4.16 -6.92
C ALA A 62 -4.52 -3.20 -5.92
N GLN A 63 -5.26 -2.17 -5.49
CA GLN A 63 -4.86 -1.27 -4.41
C GLN A 63 -5.49 -1.66 -3.06
N GLU A 64 -6.47 -2.57 -3.08
CA GLU A 64 -7.22 -3.07 -1.93
C GLU A 64 -7.29 -4.62 -1.98
N VAL A 65 -8.01 -5.23 -1.04
CA VAL A 65 -8.11 -6.70 -0.85
C VAL A 65 -8.97 -7.44 -1.89
N PHE A 66 -9.22 -6.85 -3.05
CA PHE A 66 -10.06 -7.49 -4.05
C PHE A 66 -9.33 -8.66 -4.70
N LYS A 67 -10.01 -9.81 -4.77
CA LYS A 67 -9.54 -10.94 -5.55
C LYS A 67 -9.74 -10.66 -7.05
N PRO A 68 -8.80 -11.09 -7.90
CA PRO A 68 -8.95 -10.91 -9.34
C PRO A 68 -10.12 -11.72 -9.90
N ASP A 69 -10.86 -11.11 -10.84
CA ASP A 69 -11.87 -11.80 -11.64
C ASP A 69 -11.41 -11.91 -13.11
N PHE A 70 -10.77 -13.01 -13.42
CA PHE A 70 -10.26 -13.30 -14.77
C PHE A 70 -11.33 -13.54 -15.83
N ARG A 71 -12.60 -13.36 -15.51
CA ARG A 71 -13.68 -13.22 -16.49
C ARG A 71 -13.77 -11.80 -17.05
N CYS A 72 -13.16 -10.82 -16.32
CA CYS A 72 -13.24 -9.40 -16.64
C CYS A 72 -11.93 -8.83 -17.21
N TYR A 73 -10.79 -9.46 -16.92
CA TYR A 73 -9.45 -9.04 -17.35
C TYR A 73 -8.50 -10.22 -17.45
N ASP A 74 -7.37 -10.03 -18.11
CA ASP A 74 -6.50 -11.10 -18.54
C ASP A 74 -5.44 -11.46 -17.51
N TYR A 75 -4.84 -10.46 -16.84
CA TYR A 75 -3.79 -10.60 -15.84
C TYR A 75 -4.03 -9.69 -14.64
N ALA A 76 -3.35 -9.98 -13.53
CA ALA A 76 -3.46 -9.20 -12.31
C ALA A 76 -2.17 -9.15 -11.50
N PHE A 77 -1.97 -8.01 -10.84
CA PHE A 77 -1.03 -7.83 -9.74
C PHE A 77 -1.85 -7.52 -8.49
N THR A 78 -1.87 -8.43 -7.52
CA THR A 78 -2.71 -8.30 -6.32
C THR A 78 -1.94 -8.64 -5.05
N CYS A 79 -2.54 -8.42 -3.89
CA CYS A 79 -1.99 -8.86 -2.62
C CYS A 79 -2.11 -10.39 -2.39
N HIS A 80 -2.88 -11.10 -3.22
CA HIS A 80 -3.18 -12.52 -3.03
C HIS A 80 -2.13 -13.42 -3.66
N ASP A 81 -1.75 -14.48 -2.92
CA ASP A 81 -1.08 -15.64 -3.50
C ASP A 81 -2.15 -16.55 -4.10
N LEU A 82 -2.13 -16.69 -5.41
CA LEU A 82 -3.03 -17.58 -6.15
C LEU A 82 -2.19 -18.57 -6.97
N GLU A 83 -2.66 -19.79 -7.09
CA GLU A 83 -2.05 -20.81 -7.98
C GLU A 83 -2.23 -20.48 -9.47
N ASP A 84 -2.99 -19.43 -9.78
CA ASP A 84 -3.23 -18.97 -11.16
C ASP A 84 -2.07 -18.08 -11.64
N SER A 85 -1.34 -18.57 -12.63
CA SER A 85 -0.16 -17.88 -13.20
C SER A 85 -0.48 -16.53 -13.89
N ARG A 86 -1.75 -16.17 -14.02
CA ARG A 86 -2.18 -14.84 -14.47
C ARG A 86 -2.12 -13.80 -13.37
N ASN A 87 -2.03 -14.24 -12.10
CA ASN A 87 -1.83 -13.36 -10.96
C ASN A 87 -0.37 -13.38 -10.51
N LEU A 88 0.20 -12.22 -10.23
CA LEU A 88 1.43 -12.11 -9.46
C LEU A 88 1.15 -11.36 -8.17
N ARG A 89 1.54 -11.93 -7.03
CA ARG A 89 1.45 -11.22 -5.75
C ARG A 89 2.38 -10.02 -5.77
N MET A 90 1.83 -8.84 -5.56
CA MET A 90 2.55 -7.58 -5.43
C MET A 90 1.92 -6.75 -4.30
N PRO A 91 2.55 -6.67 -3.13
CA PRO A 91 2.09 -5.79 -2.05
C PRO A 91 2.07 -4.32 -2.49
N TYR A 92 1.08 -3.56 -2.01
CA TYR A 92 0.86 -2.18 -2.46
C TYR A 92 2.05 -1.25 -2.18
N TYR A 93 2.83 -1.49 -1.12
CA TYR A 93 4.00 -0.68 -0.80
C TYR A 93 5.06 -0.69 -1.90
N VAL A 94 5.18 -1.77 -2.67
CA VAL A 94 6.19 -1.92 -3.74
C VAL A 94 6.07 -0.83 -4.79
N MET A 95 4.85 -0.43 -5.16
CA MET A 95 4.62 0.61 -6.17
C MET A 95 4.63 2.04 -5.60
N THR A 96 4.75 2.19 -4.28
CA THR A 96 4.58 3.50 -3.62
C THR A 96 5.76 3.91 -2.74
N ARG A 97 6.69 2.99 -2.44
CA ARG A 97 7.86 3.24 -1.58
C ARG A 97 9.10 2.58 -2.17
N ASP A 98 10.25 3.24 -2.04
CA ASP A 98 11.54 2.71 -2.46
C ASP A 98 12.10 1.80 -1.34
N ASP A 99 12.65 0.64 -1.71
CA ASP A 99 13.31 -0.28 -0.78
C ASP A 99 14.56 0.33 -0.14
N LYS A 100 15.25 1.21 -0.86
CA LYS A 100 16.45 1.91 -0.37
C LYS A 100 16.21 2.71 0.89
N ASP A 101 15.01 3.26 1.05
CA ASP A 101 14.63 4.00 2.26
C ASP A 101 14.50 3.12 3.50
N LEU A 102 14.43 1.80 3.32
CA LEU A 102 14.29 0.80 4.38
C LEU A 102 15.60 0.06 4.70
N ILE A 103 16.61 0.13 3.83
CA ILE A 103 17.92 -0.43 4.13
C ILE A 103 18.60 0.43 5.19
N ARG A 104 19.01 -0.21 6.27
CA ARG A 104 19.68 0.46 7.38
C ARG A 104 21.17 0.56 7.14
N GLY A 105 21.69 1.80 7.15
CA GLY A 105 23.11 2.09 7.23
C GLY A 105 23.58 2.27 8.67
N GLU A 106 24.72 2.86 8.86
CA GLU A 106 25.18 3.34 10.16
C GLU A 106 24.32 4.52 10.59
N GLU A 107 23.64 4.38 11.73
CA GLU A 107 22.74 5.40 12.27
C GLU A 107 23.09 5.72 13.73
N ASN A 108 23.06 7.00 14.07
CA ASN A 108 23.21 7.43 15.46
C ASN A 108 21.87 7.23 16.19
N LEU A 109 21.71 6.09 16.86
CA LEU A 109 20.50 5.77 17.63
C LEU A 109 20.22 6.78 18.75
N ALA A 110 21.25 7.38 19.36
CA ALA A 110 21.06 8.38 20.40
C ALA A 110 20.41 9.65 19.83
N GLU A 111 20.80 10.09 18.63
CA GLU A 111 20.14 11.21 17.95
C GLU A 111 18.70 10.88 17.54
N ILE A 112 18.46 9.66 17.05
CA ILE A 112 17.11 9.23 16.71
C ILE A 112 16.24 9.24 17.97
N MET A 113 16.75 8.71 19.09
CA MET A 113 16.06 8.66 20.37
C MET A 113 15.76 10.07 20.92
N ALA A 114 16.72 10.98 20.85
CA ALA A 114 16.54 12.36 21.31
C ALA A 114 15.42 13.10 20.55
N ARG A 115 15.09 12.69 19.32
CA ARG A 115 13.98 13.24 18.52
C ARG A 115 12.63 12.62 18.89
N LYS A 116 12.57 11.52 19.64
CA LYS A 116 11.33 10.83 20.06
C LYS A 116 10.68 11.56 21.25
N THR A 117 10.08 12.70 20.99
CA THR A 117 9.46 13.59 21.98
C THR A 117 7.97 13.34 22.20
N ARG A 118 7.36 12.47 21.38
CA ARG A 118 5.93 12.13 21.41
C ARG A 118 5.74 10.62 21.56
N PHE A 119 4.60 10.24 22.11
CA PHE A 119 4.29 8.84 22.35
C PHE A 119 3.97 8.09 21.07
N CYS A 120 2.85 8.40 20.42
CA CYS A 120 2.34 7.62 19.31
C CYS A 120 1.61 8.52 18.33
N SER A 121 1.72 8.18 17.04
CA SER A 121 1.00 8.84 15.94
C SER A 121 0.01 7.91 15.24
N PHE A 122 -1.02 8.51 14.64
CA PHE A 122 -1.99 7.83 13.80
C PHE A 122 -2.41 8.75 12.64
N VAL A 123 -2.39 8.24 11.40
CA VAL A 123 -2.84 9.02 10.23
C VAL A 123 -3.87 8.20 9.47
N VAL A 124 -5.13 8.59 9.57
CA VAL A 124 -6.24 7.88 8.96
C VAL A 124 -7.21 8.82 8.26
N THR A 125 -7.59 8.47 7.03
CA THR A 125 -8.53 9.27 6.22
C THR A 125 -9.97 8.80 6.40
N ASN A 126 -10.19 7.50 6.61
CA ASN A 126 -11.51 6.89 6.65
C ASN A 126 -11.77 6.19 7.98
N ALA A 127 -12.83 6.61 8.66
CA ALA A 127 -13.32 6.04 9.91
C ALA A 127 -14.72 5.41 9.79
N LYS A 128 -15.13 4.95 8.58
CA LYS A 128 -16.42 4.27 8.38
C LYS A 128 -16.45 2.97 9.19
N LYS A 129 -17.29 2.94 10.24
CA LYS A 129 -17.35 1.89 11.28
C LYS A 129 -17.27 0.45 10.75
N ARG A 130 -17.91 0.14 9.63
CA ARG A 130 -18.01 -1.23 9.11
C ARG A 130 -16.66 -1.82 8.60
N LYS A 131 -15.75 -1.00 8.08
CA LYS A 131 -14.48 -1.47 7.48
C LYS A 131 -13.24 -1.16 8.33
N THR A 132 -13.38 -0.28 9.33
CA THR A 132 -12.24 0.28 10.03
C THR A 132 -12.38 0.22 11.56
N HIS A 133 -13.34 -0.58 12.04
CA HIS A 133 -13.70 -0.71 13.45
C HIS A 133 -12.47 -1.00 14.31
N LYS A 134 -11.71 -2.03 13.96
CA LYS A 134 -10.56 -2.48 14.73
C LYS A 134 -9.54 -1.38 15.02
N ARG A 135 -9.15 -0.61 14.00
CA ARG A 135 -8.15 0.46 14.18
C ARG A 135 -8.67 1.66 14.97
N ILE A 136 -10.00 1.91 14.91
CA ILE A 136 -10.65 2.98 15.67
C ILE A 136 -10.73 2.60 17.14
N GLU A 137 -11.14 1.37 17.44
CA GLU A 137 -11.19 0.85 18.81
C GLU A 137 -9.82 0.82 19.45
N PHE A 138 -8.83 0.28 18.75
CA PHE A 138 -7.46 0.26 19.24
C PHE A 138 -6.93 1.68 19.53
N PHE A 139 -7.18 2.64 18.63
CA PHE A 139 -6.81 4.05 18.86
C PHE A 139 -7.42 4.58 20.16
N HIS A 140 -8.73 4.41 20.36
CA HIS A 140 -9.38 4.90 21.59
C HIS A 140 -8.89 4.20 22.85
N ARG A 141 -8.61 2.91 22.79
CA ARG A 141 -8.05 2.15 23.92
C ARG A 141 -6.64 2.59 24.27
N LEU A 142 -5.79 2.77 23.26
CA LEU A 142 -4.41 3.23 23.49
C LEU A 142 -4.39 4.67 24.03
N CYS A 143 -5.34 5.52 23.65
CA CYS A 143 -5.52 6.87 24.18
C CYS A 143 -5.88 6.89 25.69
N GLN A 144 -6.39 5.79 26.25
CA GLN A 144 -6.64 5.69 27.70
C GLN A 144 -5.34 5.65 28.53
N TYR A 145 -4.27 5.14 27.93
CA TYR A 145 -2.94 5.16 28.56
C TYR A 145 -2.25 6.52 28.35
N LYS A 146 -2.12 6.97 27.12
CA LYS A 146 -1.42 8.21 26.75
C LYS A 146 -1.94 8.72 25.42
N GLN A 147 -1.97 10.04 25.24
CA GLN A 147 -2.47 10.65 24.01
C GLN A 147 -1.77 10.10 22.78
N VAL A 148 -2.55 9.63 21.80
CA VAL A 148 -2.11 9.32 20.45
C VAL A 148 -2.42 10.52 19.57
N ASP A 149 -1.41 11.10 18.94
CA ASP A 149 -1.61 12.23 18.02
C ASP A 149 -2.19 11.72 16.69
N SER A 150 -3.39 12.17 16.33
CA SER A 150 -4.05 11.78 15.09
C SER A 150 -4.17 12.96 14.14
N GLY A 151 -3.48 12.86 12.98
CA GLY A 151 -3.36 13.95 12.00
C GLY A 151 -4.11 13.73 10.69
N GLY A 152 -4.90 12.66 10.57
CA GLY A 152 -5.68 12.35 9.38
C GLY A 152 -6.98 13.17 9.27
N LEU A 153 -7.77 12.91 8.20
CA LEU A 153 -9.12 13.50 8.07
C LEU A 153 -10.08 12.95 9.12
N ALA A 154 -9.89 11.68 9.51
CA ALA A 154 -10.69 11.05 10.55
C ALA A 154 -9.92 11.02 11.88
N LEU A 155 -10.66 11.10 12.99
CA LEU A 155 -10.11 11.08 14.36
C LEU A 155 -9.07 12.18 14.63
N ASN A 156 -9.11 13.29 13.89
CA ASN A 156 -8.16 14.39 14.04
C ASN A 156 -8.26 15.03 15.44
N ASN A 157 -7.14 15.08 16.15
CA ASN A 157 -7.07 15.69 17.47
C ASN A 157 -5.91 16.70 17.62
N ILE A 158 -5.23 17.02 16.51
CA ILE A 158 -4.11 17.97 16.52
C ILE A 158 -4.48 19.34 15.89
N GLY A 159 -5.75 19.59 15.59
CA GLY A 159 -6.27 20.84 15.08
C GLY A 159 -5.94 21.16 13.61
N ARG A 160 -5.24 20.24 12.91
CA ARG A 160 -4.93 20.39 11.49
C ARG A 160 -4.85 19.03 10.81
N VAL A 161 -5.20 18.98 9.52
CA VAL A 161 -5.02 17.77 8.71
C VAL A 161 -3.61 17.77 8.12
N ILE A 162 -2.90 16.65 8.24
CA ILE A 162 -1.59 16.46 7.62
C ILE A 162 -1.77 16.36 6.10
N PRO A 163 -1.01 17.12 5.30
CA PRO A 163 -1.03 16.99 3.83
C PRO A 163 -0.73 15.56 3.38
N ARG A 164 -1.25 15.19 2.20
CA ARG A 164 -1.17 13.81 1.71
C ARG A 164 0.23 13.39 1.24
N GLU A 165 1.08 14.38 0.93
CA GLU A 165 2.44 14.13 0.45
C GLU A 165 3.26 13.40 1.53
N LEU A 166 4.02 12.43 1.09
CA LEU A 166 4.80 11.54 1.96
C LEU A 166 5.67 12.29 2.95
N LYS A 167 6.33 13.35 2.51
CA LYS A 167 7.21 14.18 3.37
C LYS A 167 6.50 14.64 4.65
N TYR A 168 5.31 15.23 4.54
CA TYR A 168 4.58 15.75 5.70
C TYR A 168 4.09 14.65 6.62
N LYS A 169 3.73 13.50 6.04
CA LYS A 169 3.37 12.31 6.83
C LYS A 169 4.56 11.79 7.64
N LEU A 170 5.73 11.66 7.01
CA LEU A 170 6.95 11.22 7.69
C LEU A 170 7.38 12.23 8.77
N ASP A 171 7.32 13.54 8.50
CA ASP A 171 7.66 14.59 9.46
C ASP A 171 6.73 14.58 10.69
N PHE A 172 5.47 14.20 10.49
CA PHE A 172 4.52 14.02 11.59
C PHE A 172 4.78 12.77 12.42
N ILE A 173 5.16 11.65 11.78
CA ILE A 173 5.42 10.36 12.44
C ILE A 173 6.77 10.38 13.19
N ARG A 174 7.79 10.98 12.60
CA ARG A 174 9.20 10.93 13.05
C ARG A 174 9.43 11.27 14.52
N PRO A 175 8.77 12.27 15.13
CA PRO A 175 8.94 12.59 16.54
C PRO A 175 8.25 11.60 17.50
N CYS A 176 7.48 10.64 17.01
CA CYS A 176 6.77 9.68 17.83
C CYS A 176 7.61 8.42 18.08
N LYS A 177 7.52 7.82 19.30
CA LYS A 177 8.08 6.49 19.56
C LYS A 177 7.37 5.44 18.71
N PHE A 178 6.04 5.50 18.64
CA PHE A 178 5.21 4.51 17.95
C PHE A 178 4.36 5.14 16.84
N ASN A 179 3.93 4.31 15.89
CA ASN A 179 2.90 4.66 14.91
C ASN A 179 1.90 3.52 14.77
N ILE A 180 0.59 3.82 14.86
CA ILE A 180 -0.45 2.84 14.57
C ILE A 180 -0.52 2.63 13.06
N ALA A 181 0.04 1.51 12.60
CA ALA A 181 0.13 1.09 11.19
C ALA A 181 -0.89 -0.01 10.87
N PHE A 182 -2.15 0.19 11.30
CA PHE A 182 -3.23 -0.76 11.07
C PHE A 182 -3.81 -0.64 9.66
N GLU A 183 -3.89 -1.76 8.98
CA GLU A 183 -4.49 -1.85 7.66
C GLU A 183 -6.03 -1.69 7.70
N ASN A 184 -6.64 -1.60 6.50
CA ASN A 184 -8.11 -1.57 6.37
C ASN A 184 -8.74 -2.94 6.67
N ASN A 185 -8.01 -4.01 6.40
CA ASN A 185 -8.44 -5.40 6.57
C ASN A 185 -7.27 -6.27 7.03
N SER A 186 -7.58 -7.42 7.64
CA SER A 186 -6.61 -8.47 7.92
C SER A 186 -6.83 -9.63 6.94
N VAL A 187 -5.99 -9.67 5.91
CA VAL A 187 -6.03 -10.69 4.85
C VAL A 187 -4.59 -11.11 4.55
N PRO A 188 -4.30 -12.42 4.39
CA PRO A 188 -2.96 -12.87 4.01
C PRO A 188 -2.45 -12.16 2.75
N GLY A 189 -1.25 -11.61 2.84
CA GLY A 189 -0.60 -10.88 1.75
C GLY A 189 -0.98 -9.39 1.61
N TYR A 190 -2.00 -8.90 2.30
CA TYR A 190 -2.42 -7.50 2.20
C TYR A 190 -1.58 -6.61 3.10
N THR A 191 -0.54 -6.05 2.50
CA THR A 191 0.38 -5.09 3.13
C THR A 191 0.44 -3.82 2.28
N THR A 192 0.17 -2.68 2.90
CA THR A 192 0.22 -1.39 2.23
C THR A 192 1.40 -0.53 2.75
N GLU A 193 1.43 0.72 2.35
CA GLU A 193 2.47 1.69 2.75
C GLU A 193 2.52 1.99 4.26
N LYS A 194 1.54 1.59 5.04
CA LYS A 194 1.39 2.05 6.45
C LYS A 194 2.53 1.62 7.36
N ILE A 195 2.92 0.35 7.29
CA ILE A 195 4.06 -0.15 8.08
C ILE A 195 5.37 0.45 7.57
N VAL A 196 5.51 0.59 6.26
CA VAL A 196 6.69 1.14 5.60
C VAL A 196 6.89 2.61 5.98
N ASP A 197 5.83 3.43 5.99
CA ASP A 197 5.91 4.84 6.39
C ASP A 197 6.44 5.01 7.83
N ALA A 198 6.00 4.13 8.76
CA ALA A 198 6.51 4.14 10.12
C ALA A 198 8.01 3.77 10.19
N MET A 199 8.43 2.77 9.41
CA MET A 199 9.83 2.35 9.29
C MET A 199 10.71 3.45 8.70
N MET A 200 10.27 4.09 7.60
CA MET A 200 10.96 5.24 6.98
C MET A 200 11.10 6.43 7.93
N ALA A 201 10.12 6.63 8.81
CA ALA A 201 10.18 7.66 9.86
C ALA A 201 11.05 7.25 11.06
N ARG A 202 11.69 6.09 11.04
CA ARG A 202 12.45 5.53 12.18
C ARG A 202 11.61 5.48 13.46
N THR A 203 10.40 4.98 13.35
CA THR A 203 9.39 4.86 14.42
C THR A 203 8.96 3.40 14.49
N VAL A 204 8.80 2.84 15.70
CA VAL A 204 8.38 1.44 15.85
C VAL A 204 6.91 1.31 15.43
N PRO A 205 6.62 0.52 14.37
CA PRO A 205 5.23 0.29 13.96
C PRO A 205 4.48 -0.58 14.97
N ILE A 206 3.22 -0.22 15.27
CA ILE A 206 2.23 -1.11 15.85
C ILE A 206 1.36 -1.58 14.70
N TYR A 207 1.49 -2.83 14.27
CA TYR A 207 0.92 -3.33 13.03
C TYR A 207 -0.23 -4.31 13.26
N TRP A 208 -1.28 -4.16 12.48
CA TRP A 208 -2.35 -5.14 12.27
C TRP A 208 -2.77 -5.14 10.81
N GLY A 209 -2.84 -6.30 10.19
CA GLY A 209 -3.20 -6.45 8.78
C GLY A 209 -2.87 -7.85 8.27
N ASN A 210 -1.85 -7.95 7.43
CA ASN A 210 -1.38 -9.23 6.89
C ASN A 210 -0.88 -10.16 8.01
N PRO A 211 -1.54 -11.31 8.28
CA PRO A 211 -1.07 -12.24 9.31
C PRO A 211 0.28 -12.89 8.96
N ARG A 212 0.71 -12.84 7.68
CA ARG A 212 2.01 -13.34 7.22
C ARG A 212 3.05 -12.22 7.05
N ILE A 213 2.90 -11.11 7.79
CA ILE A 213 3.78 -9.93 7.66
C ILE A 213 5.26 -10.25 7.94
N ALA A 214 5.53 -11.27 8.77
CA ALA A 214 6.89 -11.73 9.07
C ALA A 214 7.61 -12.37 7.87
N GLU A 215 6.90 -12.73 6.79
CA GLU A 215 7.53 -13.14 5.53
C GLU A 215 8.10 -11.95 4.75
N GLU A 216 7.57 -10.74 4.98
CA GLU A 216 7.94 -9.53 4.25
C GLU A 216 8.96 -8.69 5.02
N PHE A 217 8.85 -8.61 6.35
CA PHE A 217 9.67 -7.76 7.20
C PHE A 217 10.17 -8.51 8.43
N ASN A 218 11.29 -8.07 8.99
CA ASN A 218 11.87 -8.61 10.21
C ASN A 218 10.92 -8.38 11.41
N PRO A 219 10.34 -9.42 12.01
CA PRO A 219 9.36 -9.27 13.09
C PRO A 219 9.92 -8.62 14.36
N LYS A 220 11.24 -8.54 14.51
CA LYS A 220 11.89 -7.86 15.63
C LYS A 220 11.86 -6.33 15.51
N SER A 221 11.46 -5.78 14.37
CA SER A 221 11.47 -4.32 14.10
C SER A 221 10.12 -3.63 14.34
N PHE A 222 9.06 -4.37 14.67
CA PHE A 222 7.72 -3.85 14.89
C PHE A 222 6.93 -4.70 15.90
N LEU A 223 5.82 -4.18 16.38
CA LEU A 223 4.87 -4.90 17.22
C LEU A 223 3.73 -5.40 16.34
N ASN A 224 3.67 -6.72 16.10
CA ASN A 224 2.59 -7.32 15.33
C ASN A 224 1.44 -7.74 16.24
N TYR A 225 0.25 -7.19 16.00
CA TYR A 225 -0.96 -7.53 16.76
C TYR A 225 -1.23 -9.04 16.85
N HIS A 226 -0.94 -9.76 15.78
CA HIS A 226 -1.18 -11.21 15.69
C HIS A 226 -0.25 -12.07 16.57
N ASP A 227 0.83 -11.49 17.11
CA ASP A 227 1.77 -12.19 17.98
C ASP A 227 1.35 -12.15 19.46
N PHE A 228 0.27 -11.44 19.77
CA PHE A 228 -0.25 -11.29 21.13
C PHE A 228 -1.57 -12.05 21.32
N PRO A 229 -1.81 -12.64 22.49
CA PRO A 229 -3.03 -13.42 22.76
C PRO A 229 -4.30 -12.56 22.70
N ASN A 230 -4.18 -11.28 23.00
CA ASN A 230 -5.27 -10.30 22.95
C ASN A 230 -4.72 -8.87 22.85
N GLU A 231 -5.60 -7.90 22.71
CA GLU A 231 -5.27 -6.49 22.55
C GLU A 231 -4.67 -5.88 23.83
N GLU A 232 -5.09 -6.35 25.00
CA GLU A 232 -4.59 -5.94 26.29
C GLU A 232 -3.08 -6.23 26.41
N ALA A 233 -2.67 -7.45 26.07
CA ALA A 233 -1.26 -7.85 26.11
C ALA A 233 -0.39 -7.02 25.16
N LEU A 234 -0.90 -6.66 23.99
CA LEU A 234 -0.21 -5.73 23.09
C LEU A 234 -0.08 -4.33 23.72
N ILE A 235 -1.15 -3.81 24.31
CA ILE A 235 -1.12 -2.49 24.97
C ILE A 235 -0.15 -2.50 26.15
N GLU A 236 -0.14 -3.54 26.98
CA GLU A 236 0.83 -3.70 28.07
C GLU A 236 2.28 -3.70 27.54
N LYS A 237 2.54 -4.38 26.43
CA LYS A 237 3.86 -4.36 25.77
C LYS A 237 4.24 -2.97 25.27
N ILE A 238 3.30 -2.22 24.71
CA ILE A 238 3.53 -0.82 24.29
C ILE A 238 3.87 0.06 25.49
N ILE A 239 3.15 -0.11 26.61
CA ILE A 239 3.39 0.62 27.86
C ILE A 239 4.77 0.27 28.43
N GLU A 240 5.15 -1.01 28.42
CA GLU A 240 6.48 -1.45 28.83
C GLU A 240 7.57 -0.72 28.04
N LEU A 241 7.45 -0.72 26.70
CA LEU A 241 8.44 -0.08 25.82
C LEU A 241 8.43 1.45 25.91
N ASP A 242 7.28 2.07 26.21
CA ASP A 242 7.22 3.53 26.40
C ASP A 242 7.95 3.97 27.68
N ARG A 243 7.96 3.14 28.71
CA ARG A 243 8.59 3.40 30.00
C ARG A 243 10.05 2.95 30.10
N ASP A 244 10.48 2.05 29.22
CA ASP A 244 11.82 1.46 29.21
C ASP A 244 12.51 1.72 27.88
N ASP A 245 13.32 2.78 27.81
CA ASP A 245 14.02 3.18 26.60
C ASP A 245 15.04 2.12 26.13
N ALA A 246 15.60 1.31 27.02
CA ALA A 246 16.53 0.25 26.64
C ALA A 246 15.79 -0.84 25.85
N LYS A 247 14.62 -1.27 26.33
CA LYS A 247 13.76 -2.24 25.60
C LYS A 247 13.22 -1.66 24.32
N TYR A 248 12.84 -0.38 24.29
CA TYR A 248 12.40 0.30 23.07
C TYR A 248 13.51 0.32 22.01
N LEU A 249 14.74 0.60 22.41
CA LEU A 249 15.92 0.60 21.53
C LEU A 249 16.19 -0.79 20.91
N GLU A 250 15.80 -1.88 21.57
CA GLU A 250 15.93 -3.23 20.98
C GLU A 250 15.11 -3.39 19.70
N TYR A 251 13.93 -2.78 19.64
CA TYR A 251 13.11 -2.73 18.42
C TYR A 251 13.67 -1.72 17.42
N LEU A 252 13.98 -0.52 17.87
CA LEU A 252 14.40 0.58 17.01
C LEU A 252 15.69 0.28 16.24
N ARG A 253 16.62 -0.49 16.82
CA ARG A 253 17.90 -0.87 16.19
C ARG A 253 17.77 -1.96 15.13
N GLN A 254 16.67 -2.69 15.09
CA GLN A 254 16.53 -3.82 14.16
C GLN A 254 16.48 -3.37 12.70
N PRO A 255 17.10 -4.12 11.77
CA PRO A 255 16.85 -3.92 10.35
C PRO A 255 15.38 -4.24 10.04
N TYR A 256 14.80 -3.50 9.10
CA TYR A 256 13.40 -3.69 8.72
C TYR A 256 13.18 -4.92 7.85
N PHE A 257 14.13 -5.21 6.98
CA PHE A 257 14.16 -6.44 6.21
C PHE A 257 14.98 -7.54 6.90
N HIS A 258 14.68 -8.79 6.59
CA HIS A 258 15.55 -9.91 6.97
C HIS A 258 16.95 -9.69 6.40
N ASN A 259 17.97 -9.87 7.25
CA ASN A 259 19.37 -9.66 6.88
C ASN A 259 19.70 -8.27 6.29
N ASN A 260 18.84 -7.27 6.52
CA ASN A 260 18.94 -5.93 5.96
C ASN A 260 19.00 -5.92 4.41
N GLN A 261 18.30 -6.86 3.77
CA GLN A 261 18.20 -6.97 2.32
C GLN A 261 16.74 -6.84 1.89
N PRO A 262 16.43 -6.15 0.78
CA PRO A 262 15.08 -6.05 0.27
C PRO A 262 14.42 -7.42 0.12
N ASN A 263 13.14 -7.51 0.44
CA ASN A 263 12.39 -8.74 0.22
C ASN A 263 12.13 -8.96 -1.29
N GLU A 264 11.72 -10.19 -1.64
CA GLU A 264 11.50 -10.60 -3.04
C GLU A 264 10.49 -9.74 -3.81
N PHE A 265 9.55 -9.09 -3.09
CA PHE A 265 8.50 -8.29 -3.73
C PHE A 265 9.04 -7.03 -4.38
N TYR A 266 10.14 -6.48 -3.90
CA TYR A 266 10.85 -5.36 -4.52
C TYR A 266 11.72 -5.76 -5.74
N SER A 267 11.82 -7.06 -6.05
CA SER A 267 12.61 -7.51 -7.19
C SER A 267 12.04 -7.01 -8.52
N HIS A 268 12.67 -6.02 -9.12
CA HIS A 268 12.33 -5.54 -10.48
C HIS A 268 12.38 -6.69 -11.49
N LYS A 269 13.39 -7.57 -11.36
CA LYS A 269 13.49 -8.75 -12.24
C LYS A 269 12.23 -9.60 -12.21
N ARG A 270 11.71 -9.91 -11.01
CA ARG A 270 10.49 -10.73 -10.81
C ARG A 270 9.26 -10.09 -11.47
N LEU A 271 9.10 -8.78 -11.32
CA LEU A 271 8.00 -8.04 -11.94
C LEU A 271 8.15 -7.97 -13.46
N LEU A 272 9.35 -7.69 -13.96
CA LEU A 272 9.64 -7.61 -15.39
C LEU A 272 9.51 -8.96 -16.08
N ASP A 273 9.87 -10.06 -15.45
CA ASP A 273 9.68 -11.42 -15.99
C ASP A 273 8.18 -11.74 -16.16
N GLN A 274 7.34 -11.31 -15.22
CA GLN A 274 5.88 -11.45 -15.38
C GLN A 274 5.34 -10.57 -16.51
N PHE A 275 5.80 -9.33 -16.66
CA PHE A 275 5.42 -8.47 -17.76
C PHE A 275 5.89 -9.03 -19.11
N GLU A 276 7.11 -9.56 -19.20
CA GLU A 276 7.60 -10.20 -20.41
C GLU A 276 6.74 -11.39 -20.81
N LYS A 277 6.35 -12.23 -19.86
CA LYS A 277 5.40 -13.31 -20.09
C LYS A 277 4.07 -12.78 -20.62
N ILE A 278 3.52 -11.70 -20.02
CA ILE A 278 2.27 -11.08 -20.46
C ILE A 278 2.40 -10.57 -21.90
N PHE A 279 3.48 -9.89 -22.23
CA PHE A 279 3.68 -9.23 -23.53
C PHE A 279 4.00 -10.21 -24.64
N THR A 280 4.55 -11.39 -24.33
CA THR A 280 4.93 -12.40 -25.32
C THR A 280 3.93 -13.54 -25.47
N THR A 281 2.96 -13.68 -24.56
CA THR A 281 1.96 -14.74 -24.63
C THR A 281 0.82 -14.36 -25.59
N PRO A 282 0.61 -15.08 -26.70
CA PRO A 282 -0.51 -14.81 -27.58
C PRO A 282 -1.82 -15.19 -26.91
N ILE A 283 -2.66 -14.21 -26.62
CA ILE A 283 -4.00 -14.44 -26.08
C ILE A 283 -5.06 -13.63 -26.85
N THR A 284 -6.28 -14.11 -26.85
CA THR A 284 -7.43 -13.28 -27.23
C THR A 284 -7.92 -12.56 -25.98
N PRO A 285 -7.87 -11.22 -25.92
CA PRO A 285 -8.28 -10.47 -24.75
C PRO A 285 -9.70 -10.81 -24.28
N VAL A 286 -9.90 -10.93 -22.97
CA VAL A 286 -11.21 -11.26 -22.38
C VAL A 286 -12.28 -10.25 -22.78
N SER A 287 -11.92 -8.98 -22.96
CA SER A 287 -12.83 -7.90 -23.38
C SER A 287 -13.55 -8.14 -24.71
N ALA A 288 -12.95 -8.89 -25.63
CA ALA A 288 -13.56 -9.23 -26.92
C ALA A 288 -14.71 -10.24 -26.80
N ARG A 289 -14.89 -10.89 -25.66
CA ARG A 289 -15.76 -12.07 -25.55
C ARG A 289 -17.04 -11.90 -24.74
N ARG A 290 -17.21 -10.94 -23.83
CA ARG A 290 -18.16 -11.17 -22.73
C ARG A 290 -18.93 -10.02 -22.12
N TYR A 291 -19.00 -8.84 -22.68
CA TYR A 291 -20.05 -7.94 -22.23
C TYR A 291 -21.00 -7.62 -23.37
N PRO A 292 -22.14 -8.35 -23.49
CA PRO A 292 -23.29 -7.73 -24.08
C PRO A 292 -23.52 -6.48 -23.22
N LEU A 293 -23.38 -5.31 -23.83
CA LEU A 293 -23.84 -4.05 -23.26
C LEU A 293 -25.21 -4.31 -22.66
N GLN A 294 -25.32 -4.39 -21.34
CA GLN A 294 -26.59 -4.21 -20.68
C GLN A 294 -26.94 -2.73 -20.91
N ALA A 295 -27.41 -2.48 -22.11
CA ALA A 295 -28.05 -1.24 -22.48
C ALA A 295 -29.19 -1.02 -21.51
N GLY A 296 -29.04 -0.13 -20.55
CA GLY A 296 -30.14 0.28 -19.71
C GLY A 296 -29.83 0.71 -18.28
N ARG A 297 -28.64 0.48 -17.73
CA ARG A 297 -28.39 0.85 -16.32
C ARG A 297 -27.30 1.90 -16.06
N TRP A 298 -26.82 2.61 -17.08
CA TRP A 298 -25.56 3.37 -16.94
C TRP A 298 -25.59 4.86 -17.32
N ILE A 299 -26.76 5.51 -17.45
CA ILE A 299 -26.83 6.93 -17.89
C ILE A 299 -27.31 7.94 -16.81
N PRO A 300 -27.52 7.66 -15.52
CA PRO A 300 -27.77 8.77 -14.60
C PRO A 300 -26.53 9.40 -13.96
N ALA A 301 -25.36 8.76 -13.95
CA ALA A 301 -24.19 9.27 -13.20
C ALA A 301 -23.29 10.28 -13.93
N LEU A 302 -23.38 10.36 -15.25
CA LEU A 302 -22.53 11.26 -16.05
C LEU A 302 -23.07 12.69 -16.21
N LYS A 303 -24.35 12.93 -15.93
CA LYS A 303 -24.96 14.24 -16.09
C LYS A 303 -24.79 15.22 -14.91
N ASN A 304 -24.40 14.77 -13.72
CA ASN A 304 -24.39 15.63 -12.53
C ASN A 304 -22.98 15.99 -11.97
N ARG A 305 -21.90 15.81 -12.73
CA ARG A 305 -20.55 16.20 -12.27
C ARG A 305 -19.81 17.21 -13.15
N LEU A 306 -20.50 17.80 -14.12
CA LEU A 306 -19.91 18.88 -14.95
C LEU A 306 -20.31 20.29 -14.51
N THR A 307 -21.03 20.46 -13.41
CA THR A 307 -21.42 21.78 -12.92
C THR A 307 -21.25 21.88 -11.40
N THR A 308 -20.02 21.91 -10.92
CA THR A 308 -19.64 22.69 -9.72
C THR A 308 -18.12 22.89 -9.75
N PRO A 309 -17.65 24.15 -9.82
CA PRO A 309 -16.27 24.50 -9.57
C PRO A 309 -16.01 24.52 -8.05
N PHE A 310 -14.78 24.08 -7.65
CA PHE A 310 -14.11 24.09 -6.35
C PHE A 310 -14.42 22.98 -5.37
#